data_646f6d49420a694c3b28481dbc22eb31
#
_entry.id   646f6d49420a694c3b28481dbc22eb31
#
_cell.length_a   1.000
_cell.length_b   1.000
_cell.length_c   1.000
_cell.angle_alpha   90.00
_cell.angle_beta   90.00
_cell.angle_gamma   90.00
#
_symmetry.space_group_name_H-M   'P 1'
#
loop_
_entity.id
_entity.type
_entity.pdbx_description
1 polymer ?
#
loop_
_entity_poly.entity_id
_entity_poly.type
_entity_poly.pdbx_seq_one_letter_code
_entity_poly.pdbx_strand_id
1 'polypeptide(L)'
;MMLRITTRFTAVFAHHLAKVALLALMVAPSAVTAQDPQPLTIEADDSLEWNQTDGVYTATGNAVAKQGDREIRGDRLVATYDPDDASRNIDQVTATGAVSFVDADIDASGSKIVYAMSERDYQVDGPEARVTGPRGTITASQTIILDTRADETQQMTARGDALYRDVDGRVFAGDNLDAIFDEAGSLVSIDAKGDVRVITEAGREATGDAAIYDAASEQATLTGNVVLVDGESRMRGGRAEVDFKTGNSRILATGSGGRVSGILVAN
;
A
#
# COMPACT_ATOMS: atom_id res chain seq x y z
N MET A 1 -92.93 11.94 27.39
CA MET A 1 -92.93 10.90 28.46
C MET A 1 -91.50 10.81 28.92
N MET A 2 -91.24 11.40 30.02
CA MET A 2 -90.40 10.94 31.16
C MET A 2 -89.03 10.37 30.76
N LEU A 3 -87.91 10.65 31.34
CA LEU A 3 -87.62 11.15 32.72
C LEU A 3 -86.16 11.54 32.80
N ARG A 4 -85.88 12.58 33.47
CA ARG A 4 -84.67 13.07 34.15
C ARG A 4 -83.73 11.95 34.64
N ILE A 5 -82.43 12.17 34.67
CA ILE A 5 -81.72 12.43 35.95
C ILE A 5 -80.32 13.06 35.69
N THR A 6 -80.12 14.11 36.36
CA THR A 6 -78.91 14.86 36.64
C THR A 6 -77.95 14.05 37.48
N THR A 7 -76.66 14.22 37.28
CA THR A 7 -75.75 14.44 38.44
C THR A 7 -74.44 15.14 38.00
N ARG A 8 -74.24 16.24 38.66
CA ARG A 8 -72.99 17.07 38.66
C ARG A 8 -71.87 16.34 39.39
N PHE A 9 -70.70 16.44 38.91
CA PHE A 9 -69.53 16.57 39.82
C PHE A 9 -68.46 17.48 39.17
N THR A 10 -68.26 18.60 39.87
CA THR A 10 -67.18 19.56 39.73
C THR A 10 -65.92 18.97 40.32
N ALA A 11 -64.82 19.05 39.62
CA ALA A 11 -63.51 19.14 40.25
C ALA A 11 -62.51 19.88 39.32
N VAL A 12 -62.09 20.98 39.84
CA VAL A 12 -61.01 21.86 39.46
C VAL A 12 -59.70 21.05 39.49
N PHE A 13 -58.81 21.17 38.47
CA PHE A 13 -57.37 21.16 38.68
C PHE A 13 -56.64 21.72 37.49
N ALA A 14 -56.13 22.92 37.68
CA ALA A 14 -54.76 23.35 37.55
C ALA A 14 -54.06 23.22 36.19
N HIS A 15 -53.77 24.36 35.65
CA HIS A 15 -52.83 24.69 34.59
C HIS A 15 -51.47 24.13 34.84
N HIS A 16 -50.95 23.36 33.89
CA HIS A 16 -49.52 23.28 33.69
C HIS A 16 -49.21 23.50 32.20
N LEU A 17 -48.79 24.74 31.92
CA LEU A 17 -48.09 25.11 30.69
C LEU A 17 -46.74 24.39 30.70
N ALA A 18 -46.63 23.25 30.00
CA ALA A 18 -45.35 22.69 29.65
C ALA A 18 -44.77 23.49 28.47
N LYS A 19 -43.80 24.36 28.76
CA LYS A 19 -42.95 25.00 27.76
C LYS A 19 -42.08 23.93 27.14
N VAL A 20 -42.43 23.49 25.93
CA VAL A 20 -41.49 22.70 25.08
C VAL A 20 -40.47 23.69 24.56
N ALA A 21 -39.30 23.72 25.19
CA ALA A 21 -38.11 24.39 24.67
C ALA A 21 -37.59 23.54 23.50
N LEU A 22 -37.86 24.01 22.29
CA LEU A 22 -37.31 23.46 21.06
C LEU A 22 -35.80 23.84 21.04
N LEU A 23 -34.95 22.91 21.50
CA LEU A 23 -33.50 23.04 21.40
C LEU A 23 -33.10 22.80 19.93
N ALA A 24 -33.06 23.90 19.15
CA ALA A 24 -32.47 23.87 17.81
C ALA A 24 -30.98 23.59 17.96
N LEU A 25 -30.57 22.35 17.75
CA LEU A 25 -29.19 21.94 17.62
C LEU A 25 -28.66 22.56 16.33
N MET A 26 -28.00 23.70 16.41
CA MET A 26 -27.24 24.29 15.31
C MET A 26 -26.05 23.34 15.04
N VAL A 27 -26.22 22.45 14.08
CA VAL A 27 -25.08 21.78 13.43
C VAL A 27 -24.37 22.88 12.63
N ALA A 28 -23.35 23.47 13.19
CA ALA A 28 -22.43 24.31 12.44
C ALA A 28 -21.78 23.40 11.38
N PRO A 29 -21.83 23.74 10.08
CA PRO A 29 -21.02 23.02 9.11
C PRO A 29 -19.56 23.21 9.52
N SER A 30 -18.88 22.12 9.84
CA SER A 30 -17.43 22.13 9.97
C SER A 30 -16.91 22.54 8.59
N ALA A 31 -16.41 23.76 8.47
CA ALA A 31 -15.67 24.16 7.28
C ALA A 31 -14.44 23.26 7.23
N VAL A 32 -14.44 22.31 6.31
CA VAL A 32 -13.23 21.64 5.88
C VAL A 32 -12.40 22.76 5.25
N THR A 33 -11.45 23.29 6.00
CA THR A 33 -10.43 24.18 5.44
C THR A 33 -9.62 23.31 4.49
N ALA A 34 -9.81 23.51 3.18
CA ALA A 34 -8.84 23.05 2.20
C ALA A 34 -7.49 23.63 2.66
N GLN A 35 -6.55 22.76 3.05
CA GLN A 35 -5.19 23.20 3.33
C GLN A 35 -4.65 23.74 2.00
N ASP A 36 -4.21 25.00 2.01
CA ASP A 36 -3.47 25.54 0.86
C ASP A 36 -2.29 24.60 0.57
N PRO A 37 -2.03 24.28 -0.69
CA PRO A 37 -0.93 23.41 -1.06
C PRO A 37 0.38 23.98 -0.49
N GLN A 38 1.05 23.21 0.35
CA GLN A 38 2.34 23.62 0.93
C GLN A 38 3.34 23.87 -0.19
N PRO A 39 4.10 24.98 -0.16
CA PRO A 39 5.08 25.26 -1.21
C PRO A 39 6.17 24.19 -1.21
N LEU A 40 6.64 23.83 -2.41
CA LEU A 40 7.84 23.00 -2.59
C LEU A 40 9.07 23.87 -2.31
N THR A 41 9.90 23.46 -1.34
CA THR A 41 11.19 24.08 -1.03
C THR A 41 12.30 23.18 -1.57
N ILE A 42 13.29 23.74 -2.26
CA ILE A 42 14.46 23.01 -2.77
C ILE A 42 15.72 23.67 -2.22
N GLU A 43 16.63 22.88 -1.65
CA GLU A 43 17.93 23.31 -1.12
C GLU A 43 19.04 22.41 -1.72
N ALA A 44 20.23 22.96 -1.90
CA ALA A 44 21.40 22.23 -2.38
C ALA A 44 22.70 22.93 -1.97
N ASP A 45 23.78 22.16 -1.81
CA ASP A 45 25.06 22.71 -1.37
C ASP A 45 25.86 23.37 -2.51
N ASP A 46 25.73 22.87 -3.77
CA ASP A 46 26.58 23.33 -4.88
C ASP A 46 25.84 24.34 -5.79
N SER A 47 24.68 23.99 -6.32
CA SER A 47 23.94 24.85 -7.23
C SER A 47 22.44 24.59 -7.23
N LEU A 48 21.67 25.68 -7.50
CA LEU A 48 20.26 25.64 -7.88
C LEU A 48 20.10 26.41 -9.19
N GLU A 49 19.73 25.72 -10.24
CA GLU A 49 19.56 26.24 -11.58
C GLU A 49 18.07 26.25 -11.97
N TRP A 50 17.64 27.28 -12.68
CA TRP A 50 16.27 27.40 -13.20
C TRP A 50 16.30 27.68 -14.69
N ASN A 51 15.90 26.70 -15.48
CA ASN A 51 15.66 26.88 -16.91
C ASN A 51 14.17 27.12 -17.15
N GLN A 52 13.79 28.37 -17.35
CA GLN A 52 12.39 28.77 -17.52
C GLN A 52 11.82 28.32 -18.88
N THR A 53 12.67 28.21 -19.91
CA THR A 53 12.23 27.83 -21.26
C THR A 53 11.80 26.35 -21.28
N ASP A 54 12.54 25.51 -20.59
CA ASP A 54 12.30 24.07 -20.55
C ASP A 54 11.43 23.65 -19.34
N GLY A 55 11.09 24.58 -18.43
CA GLY A 55 10.32 24.30 -17.24
C GLY A 55 11.05 23.38 -16.24
N VAL A 56 12.35 23.62 -16.01
CA VAL A 56 13.19 22.71 -15.23
C VAL A 56 13.93 23.45 -14.11
N TYR A 57 13.86 22.91 -12.89
CA TYR A 57 14.75 23.22 -11.80
C TYR A 57 15.77 22.09 -11.62
N THR A 58 17.02 22.40 -11.41
CA THR A 58 18.08 21.43 -11.10
C THR A 58 18.81 21.88 -9.84
N ALA A 59 18.86 21.01 -8.83
CA ALA A 59 19.61 21.19 -7.61
C ALA A 59 20.72 20.15 -7.56
N THR A 60 21.95 20.53 -7.22
CA THR A 60 23.13 19.67 -7.19
C THR A 60 23.89 19.85 -5.89
N GLY A 61 24.39 18.74 -5.33
CA GLY A 61 25.12 18.68 -4.06
C GLY A 61 24.18 18.52 -2.87
N ASN A 62 24.09 17.31 -2.30
CA ASN A 62 23.22 16.99 -1.15
C ASN A 62 21.84 17.63 -1.25
N ALA A 63 21.24 17.57 -2.43
CA ALA A 63 20.02 18.28 -2.73
C ALA A 63 18.82 17.70 -1.96
N VAL A 64 17.95 18.58 -1.46
CA VAL A 64 16.77 18.25 -0.68
C VAL A 64 15.57 19.02 -1.23
N ALA A 65 14.46 18.31 -1.47
CA ALA A 65 13.19 18.95 -1.77
C ALA A 65 12.16 18.56 -0.70
N LYS A 66 11.38 19.54 -0.22
CA LYS A 66 10.37 19.38 0.84
C LYS A 66 9.05 20.01 0.46
N GLN A 67 7.96 19.30 0.73
CA GLN A 67 6.59 19.80 0.62
C GLN A 67 5.73 19.24 1.76
N GLY A 68 5.48 20.04 2.76
CA GLY A 68 4.84 19.57 4.00
C GLY A 68 5.72 18.53 4.70
N ASP A 69 5.15 17.36 4.98
CA ASP A 69 5.86 16.23 5.62
C ASP A 69 6.63 15.36 4.61
N ARG A 70 6.49 15.64 3.31
CA ARG A 70 7.19 14.93 2.25
C ARG A 70 8.58 15.49 2.05
N GLU A 71 9.57 14.61 1.97
CA GLU A 71 10.97 14.97 1.73
C GLU A 71 11.62 13.98 0.75
N ILE A 72 12.34 14.50 -0.22
CA ILE A 72 13.21 13.72 -1.11
C ILE A 72 14.62 14.30 -1.08
N ARG A 73 15.61 13.41 -0.97
CA ARG A 73 17.04 13.75 -0.94
C ARG A 73 17.80 12.96 -1.99
N GLY A 74 18.90 13.53 -2.48
CA GLY A 74 19.83 12.87 -3.39
C GLY A 74 21.03 13.75 -3.69
N ASP A 75 21.99 13.24 -4.45
CA ASP A 75 23.12 14.04 -4.90
C ASP A 75 22.65 15.12 -5.89
N ARG A 76 21.62 14.82 -6.67
CA ARG A 76 21.01 15.73 -7.62
C ARG A 76 19.48 15.54 -7.66
N LEU A 77 18.76 16.65 -7.67
CA LEU A 77 17.32 16.70 -7.91
C LEU A 77 17.02 17.46 -9.20
N VAL A 78 16.06 16.96 -9.96
CA VAL A 78 15.48 17.63 -11.12
C VAL A 78 13.96 17.68 -10.92
N ALA A 79 13.40 18.88 -10.84
CA ALA A 79 11.96 19.10 -10.79
C ALA A 79 11.51 19.72 -12.12
N THR A 80 10.44 19.18 -12.70
CA THR A 80 9.88 19.63 -13.98
C THR A 80 8.47 20.17 -13.77
N TYR A 81 8.12 21.16 -14.61
CA TYR A 81 6.78 21.75 -14.68
C TYR A 81 6.48 22.13 -16.14
N ASP A 82 5.20 22.27 -16.50
CA ASP A 82 4.81 22.76 -17.81
C ASP A 82 5.09 24.29 -17.89
N PRO A 83 6.05 24.76 -18.73
CA PRO A 83 6.36 26.18 -18.86
C PRO A 83 5.20 27.02 -19.42
N ASP A 84 4.24 26.38 -20.12
CA ASP A 84 3.07 27.05 -20.68
C ASP A 84 1.92 27.15 -19.65
N ASP A 85 1.98 26.39 -18.54
CA ASP A 85 1.05 26.50 -17.44
C ASP A 85 1.39 27.71 -16.54
N ALA A 86 0.45 28.64 -16.44
CA ALA A 86 0.62 29.85 -15.61
C ALA A 86 0.83 29.53 -14.11
N SER A 87 0.34 28.40 -13.64
CA SER A 87 0.48 27.98 -12.22
C SER A 87 1.88 27.45 -11.93
N ARG A 88 2.60 26.94 -12.94
CA ARG A 88 3.94 26.33 -12.80
C ARG A 88 4.02 25.28 -11.68
N ASN A 89 2.97 24.50 -11.55
CA ASN A 89 2.98 23.39 -10.62
C ASN A 89 4.05 22.40 -11.04
N ILE A 90 4.78 21.87 -10.04
CA ILE A 90 5.74 20.79 -10.32
C ILE A 90 4.96 19.51 -10.65
N ASP A 91 5.27 18.92 -11.79
CA ASP A 91 4.66 17.66 -12.25
C ASP A 91 5.43 16.45 -11.75
N GLN A 92 6.76 16.54 -11.80
CA GLN A 92 7.62 15.42 -11.44
C GLN A 92 8.90 15.90 -10.72
N VAL A 93 9.37 15.09 -9.77
CA VAL A 93 10.69 15.22 -9.16
C VAL A 93 11.48 13.94 -9.39
N THR A 94 12.68 14.08 -9.94
CA THR A 94 13.64 13.00 -10.12
C THR A 94 14.85 13.25 -9.22
N ALA A 95 15.15 12.31 -8.33
CA ALA A 95 16.34 12.30 -7.49
C ALA A 95 17.30 11.22 -7.97
N THR A 96 18.60 11.50 -7.93
CA THR A 96 19.67 10.55 -8.30
C THR A 96 20.83 10.63 -7.31
N GLY A 97 21.58 9.52 -7.22
CA GLY A 97 22.64 9.31 -6.24
C GLY A 97 22.16 8.41 -5.09
N ALA A 98 22.62 8.66 -3.87
CA ALA A 98 22.10 7.99 -2.69
C ALA A 98 20.75 8.60 -2.30
N VAL A 99 19.66 8.10 -2.88
CA VAL A 99 18.34 8.70 -2.74
C VAL A 99 17.59 8.16 -1.54
N SER A 100 16.96 9.06 -0.79
CA SER A 100 15.92 8.74 0.20
C SER A 100 14.67 9.59 -0.04
N PHE A 101 13.50 9.00 0.17
CA PHE A 101 12.20 9.63 0.07
C PHE A 101 11.36 9.25 1.29
N VAL A 102 10.72 10.24 1.89
CA VAL A 102 9.82 10.07 3.03
C VAL A 102 8.50 10.78 2.70
N ASP A 103 7.38 10.10 2.87
CA ASP A 103 6.05 10.67 2.74
C ASP A 103 5.10 10.00 3.74
N ALA A 104 4.71 10.75 4.78
CA ALA A 104 3.93 10.23 5.91
C ALA A 104 4.55 8.94 6.49
N ASP A 105 3.91 7.80 6.24
CA ASP A 105 4.32 6.48 6.76
C ASP A 105 5.14 5.66 5.74
N ILE A 106 5.54 6.27 4.62
CA ILE A 106 6.32 5.61 3.55
C ILE A 106 7.76 6.11 3.58
N ASP A 107 8.70 5.17 3.67
CA ASP A 107 10.12 5.41 3.47
C ASP A 107 10.59 4.65 2.23
N ALA A 108 11.23 5.33 1.29
CA ALA A 108 11.83 4.70 0.12
C ALA A 108 13.31 5.08 -0.04
N SER A 109 14.12 4.17 -0.58
CA SER A 109 15.52 4.41 -0.87
C SER A 109 15.98 3.63 -2.09
N GLY A 110 16.97 4.18 -2.81
CA GLY A 110 17.54 3.57 -4.02
C GLY A 110 18.62 4.44 -4.64
N SER A 111 19.02 4.10 -5.86
CA SER A 111 19.98 4.91 -6.63
C SER A 111 19.31 6.05 -7.41
N LYS A 112 18.02 5.90 -7.68
CA LYS A 112 17.19 6.91 -8.33
C LYS A 112 15.74 6.77 -7.85
N ILE A 113 15.08 7.90 -7.63
CA ILE A 113 13.62 7.94 -7.41
C ILE A 113 13.02 8.95 -8.38
N VAL A 114 11.93 8.53 -9.03
CA VAL A 114 11.06 9.39 -9.82
C VAL A 114 9.72 9.46 -9.10
N TYR A 115 9.25 10.66 -8.79
CA TYR A 115 7.99 10.90 -8.13
C TYR A 115 7.09 11.80 -8.99
N ALA A 116 5.94 11.29 -9.43
CA ALA A 116 4.91 12.03 -10.12
C ALA A 116 3.97 12.68 -9.09
N MET A 117 3.94 14.02 -9.05
CA MET A 117 3.29 14.77 -7.98
C MET A 117 1.76 14.67 -8.03
N SER A 118 1.18 14.65 -9.22
CA SER A 118 -0.28 14.66 -9.44
C SER A 118 -0.91 13.30 -9.14
N GLU A 119 -0.29 12.22 -9.62
CA GLU A 119 -0.78 10.85 -9.48
C GLU A 119 -0.37 10.22 -8.15
N ARG A 120 0.66 10.77 -7.48
CA ARG A 120 1.34 10.18 -6.31
C ARG A 120 2.00 8.84 -6.62
N ASP A 121 2.37 8.65 -7.88
CA ASP A 121 3.09 7.48 -8.35
C ASP A 121 4.59 7.66 -8.14
N TYR A 122 5.28 6.58 -7.85
CA TYR A 122 6.72 6.63 -7.74
C TYR A 122 7.40 5.38 -8.26
N GLN A 123 8.62 5.58 -8.76
CA GLN A 123 9.54 4.52 -9.16
C GLN A 123 10.82 4.66 -8.36
N VAL A 124 11.27 3.57 -7.78
CA VAL A 124 12.53 3.45 -7.04
C VAL A 124 13.42 2.47 -7.76
N ASP A 125 14.57 2.93 -8.27
CA ASP A 125 15.51 2.10 -9.01
C ASP A 125 16.66 1.61 -8.10
N GLY A 126 17.05 0.32 -8.35
CA GLY A 126 18.12 -0.37 -7.66
C GLY A 126 19.53 0.23 -7.81
N PRO A 127 20.59 -0.49 -7.38
CA PRO A 127 20.62 -1.93 -7.09
C PRO A 127 19.95 -2.37 -5.78
N GLU A 128 19.69 -1.52 -4.84
CA GLU A 128 19.10 -1.85 -3.53
C GLU A 128 17.81 -1.05 -3.30
N ALA A 129 16.89 -1.12 -4.30
CA ALA A 129 15.60 -0.47 -4.17
C ALA A 129 14.84 -1.04 -2.96
N ARG A 130 14.33 -0.15 -2.12
CA ARG A 130 13.58 -0.48 -0.91
C ARG A 130 12.42 0.48 -0.71
N VAL A 131 11.27 -0.05 -0.34
CA VAL A 131 10.12 0.73 0.12
C VAL A 131 9.60 0.08 1.39
N THR A 132 9.44 0.88 2.45
CA THR A 132 8.89 0.47 3.74
C THR A 132 7.63 1.29 4.01
N GLY A 133 6.58 0.64 4.42
CA GLY A 133 5.31 1.26 4.78
C GLY A 133 4.67 0.55 5.97
N PRO A 134 3.47 0.98 6.39
CA PRO A 134 2.78 0.45 7.57
C PRO A 134 2.49 -1.06 7.50
N ARG A 135 2.50 -1.63 6.29
CA ARG A 135 2.15 -3.04 6.06
C ARG A 135 3.34 -3.95 5.84
N GLY A 136 4.54 -3.40 5.76
CA GLY A 136 5.75 -4.20 5.55
C GLY A 136 6.80 -3.48 4.70
N THR A 137 7.74 -4.27 4.24
CA THR A 137 8.88 -3.80 3.43
C THR A 137 8.96 -4.61 2.15
N ILE A 138 9.16 -3.92 1.03
CA ILE A 138 9.51 -4.52 -0.25
C ILE A 138 10.93 -4.11 -0.65
N THR A 139 11.69 -5.04 -1.20
CA THR A 139 13.02 -4.81 -1.77
C THR A 139 13.14 -5.43 -3.14
N ALA A 140 13.96 -4.83 -4.01
CA ALA A 140 14.25 -5.34 -5.34
C ALA A 140 15.64 -4.90 -5.80
N SER A 141 16.30 -5.70 -6.64
CA SER A 141 17.62 -5.35 -7.17
C SER A 141 17.56 -4.43 -8.38
N GLN A 142 16.41 -4.36 -9.08
CA GLN A 142 16.25 -3.53 -10.28
C GLN A 142 15.35 -2.33 -10.03
N THR A 143 14.04 -2.56 -9.79
CA THR A 143 13.10 -1.46 -9.62
C THR A 143 11.88 -1.86 -8.79
N ILE A 144 11.31 -0.88 -8.10
CA ILE A 144 9.98 -0.95 -7.46
C ILE A 144 9.17 0.22 -8.02
N ILE A 145 7.98 -0.06 -8.53
CA ILE A 145 7.06 0.93 -9.09
C ILE A 145 5.75 0.83 -8.33
N LEU A 146 5.20 1.97 -7.92
CA LEU A 146 3.84 2.11 -7.43
C LEU A 146 3.07 2.97 -8.41
N ASP A 147 2.00 2.39 -8.97
CA ASP A 147 1.09 3.07 -9.89
C ASP A 147 -0.33 3.09 -9.28
N THR A 148 -0.96 4.26 -9.29
CA THR A 148 -2.37 4.41 -8.91
C THR A 148 -3.24 4.24 -10.15
N ARG A 149 -4.17 3.30 -10.11
CA ARG A 149 -5.07 3.02 -11.23
C ARG A 149 -6.29 3.94 -11.21
N ALA A 150 -7.00 3.98 -12.33
CA ALA A 150 -8.20 4.81 -12.49
C ALA A 150 -9.37 4.43 -11.54
N ASP A 151 -9.35 3.23 -10.98
CA ASP A 151 -10.29 2.74 -9.96
C ASP A 151 -9.80 2.96 -8.52
N GLU A 152 -8.77 3.81 -8.35
CA GLU A 152 -8.12 4.13 -7.08
C GLU A 152 -7.40 2.95 -6.40
N THR A 153 -7.38 1.78 -7.04
CA THR A 153 -6.51 0.67 -6.59
C THR A 153 -5.05 1.00 -6.90
N GLN A 154 -4.14 0.49 -6.08
CA GLN A 154 -2.71 0.67 -6.29
C GLN A 154 -2.08 -0.63 -6.74
N GLN A 155 -1.26 -0.56 -7.76
CA GLN A 155 -0.41 -1.66 -8.18
C GLN A 155 1.03 -1.39 -7.80
N MET A 156 1.64 -2.30 -7.07
CA MET A 156 3.07 -2.31 -6.82
C MET A 156 3.73 -3.40 -7.65
N THR A 157 4.74 -3.02 -8.41
CA THR A 157 5.54 -3.88 -9.27
C THR A 157 6.98 -3.88 -8.77
N ALA A 158 7.56 -5.05 -8.45
CA ALA A 158 8.97 -5.17 -8.07
C ALA A 158 9.68 -6.16 -8.99
N ARG A 159 10.86 -5.81 -9.44
CA ARG A 159 11.65 -6.57 -10.43
C ARG A 159 13.09 -6.76 -9.95
N GLY A 160 13.60 -7.97 -10.15
CA GLY A 160 14.94 -8.40 -9.77
C GLY A 160 15.04 -8.79 -8.31
N ASP A 161 15.10 -10.09 -8.01
CA ASP A 161 15.21 -10.64 -6.64
C ASP A 161 14.23 -9.96 -5.68
N ALA A 162 12.99 -9.80 -6.12
CA ALA A 162 11.98 -9.07 -5.38
C ALA A 162 11.56 -9.84 -4.12
N LEU A 163 11.46 -9.12 -2.99
CA LEU A 163 11.04 -9.69 -1.72
C LEU A 163 10.10 -8.72 -1.00
N TYR A 164 8.90 -9.21 -0.68
CA TYR A 164 7.97 -8.55 0.22
C TYR A 164 7.92 -9.29 1.56
N ARG A 165 8.11 -8.56 2.64
CA ARG A 165 7.92 -9.03 4.02
C ARG A 165 6.87 -8.17 4.69
N ASP A 166 5.77 -8.78 5.13
CA ASP A 166 4.76 -8.08 5.88
C ASP A 166 5.11 -7.92 7.36
N VAL A 167 4.26 -7.20 8.10
CA VAL A 167 4.45 -6.92 9.53
C VAL A 167 4.31 -8.17 10.40
N ASP A 168 3.62 -9.20 9.93
CA ASP A 168 3.41 -10.48 10.63
C ASP A 168 4.58 -11.45 10.37
N GLY A 169 5.54 -11.07 9.54
CA GLY A 169 6.73 -11.85 9.21
C GLY A 169 6.54 -12.82 8.05
N ARG A 170 5.39 -12.80 7.35
CA ARG A 170 5.19 -13.56 6.11
C ARG A 170 6.10 -13.01 5.02
N VAL A 171 6.64 -13.88 4.20
CA VAL A 171 7.54 -13.49 3.11
C VAL A 171 7.02 -14.03 1.78
N PHE A 172 7.03 -13.18 0.77
CA PHE A 172 6.82 -13.52 -0.63
C PHE A 172 8.03 -13.04 -1.41
N ALA A 173 8.70 -13.94 -2.10
CA ALA A 173 9.89 -13.62 -2.90
C ALA A 173 9.83 -14.30 -4.26
N GLY A 174 10.53 -13.72 -5.23
CA GLY A 174 10.65 -14.22 -6.60
C GLY A 174 11.46 -13.26 -7.44
N ASP A 175 11.74 -13.61 -8.70
CA ASP A 175 12.37 -12.67 -9.63
C ASP A 175 11.50 -11.44 -9.83
N ASN A 176 10.17 -11.62 -9.83
CA ASN A 176 9.19 -10.57 -10.03
C ASN A 176 8.02 -10.74 -9.04
N LEU A 177 7.57 -9.63 -8.47
CA LEU A 177 6.36 -9.53 -7.67
C LEU A 177 5.46 -8.43 -8.23
N ASP A 178 4.17 -8.75 -8.38
CA ASP A 178 3.11 -7.80 -8.66
C ASP A 178 2.07 -7.88 -7.53
N ALA A 179 1.87 -6.79 -6.79
CA ALA A 179 0.91 -6.72 -5.69
C ALA A 179 -0.17 -5.70 -6.01
N ILE A 180 -1.41 -6.01 -5.65
CA ILE A 180 -2.56 -5.11 -5.76
C ILE A 180 -3.02 -4.74 -4.36
N PHE A 181 -3.26 -3.45 -4.15
CA PHE A 181 -3.84 -2.89 -2.93
C PHE A 181 -5.17 -2.21 -3.26
N ASP A 182 -6.11 -2.27 -2.33
CA ASP A 182 -7.37 -1.55 -2.46
C ASP A 182 -7.20 -0.04 -2.14
N GLU A 183 -8.25 0.75 -2.33
CA GLU A 183 -8.32 2.19 -2.03
C GLU A 183 -7.89 2.52 -0.58
N ALA A 184 -8.15 1.64 0.38
CA ALA A 184 -7.72 1.76 1.77
C ALA A 184 -6.25 1.34 1.99
N GLY A 185 -5.53 0.98 0.91
CA GLY A 185 -4.17 0.47 0.93
C GLY A 185 -4.07 -0.95 1.51
N SER A 186 -5.15 -1.73 1.61
CA SER A 186 -5.08 -3.12 2.06
C SER A 186 -4.64 -4.01 0.92
N LEU A 187 -3.77 -4.98 1.21
CA LEU A 187 -3.33 -5.96 0.23
C LEU A 187 -4.52 -6.80 -0.25
N VAL A 188 -4.68 -6.89 -1.58
CA VAL A 188 -5.70 -7.71 -2.24
C VAL A 188 -5.09 -9.00 -2.76
N SER A 189 -3.97 -8.92 -3.48
CA SER A 189 -3.30 -10.09 -4.06
C SER A 189 -1.81 -9.85 -4.29
N ILE A 190 -1.05 -10.96 -4.37
CA ILE A 190 0.33 -10.97 -4.86
C ILE A 190 0.44 -12.03 -5.95
N ASP A 191 1.02 -11.68 -7.09
CA ASP A 191 1.48 -12.59 -8.16
C ASP A 191 3.02 -12.60 -8.15
N ALA A 192 3.62 -13.74 -7.84
CA ALA A 192 5.06 -13.95 -7.79
C ALA A 192 5.51 -14.90 -8.91
N LYS A 193 6.60 -14.58 -9.58
CA LYS A 193 7.15 -15.38 -10.69
C LYS A 193 8.67 -15.47 -10.61
N GLY A 194 9.19 -16.64 -10.99
CA GLY A 194 10.61 -16.95 -11.03
C GLY A 194 11.19 -17.21 -9.64
N ASP A 195 11.74 -18.40 -9.41
CA ASP A 195 12.35 -18.82 -8.14
C ASP A 195 11.53 -18.41 -6.89
N VAL A 196 10.23 -18.68 -6.97
CA VAL A 196 9.28 -18.23 -5.93
C VAL A 196 9.53 -18.92 -4.61
N ARG A 197 9.48 -18.10 -3.54
CA ARG A 197 9.57 -18.57 -2.16
C ARG A 197 8.51 -17.85 -1.32
N VAL A 198 7.71 -18.65 -0.64
CA VAL A 198 6.68 -18.19 0.30
C VAL A 198 6.99 -18.73 1.68
N ILE A 199 7.03 -17.87 2.70
CA ILE A 199 7.23 -18.26 4.10
C ILE A 199 6.01 -17.79 4.89
N THR A 200 5.42 -18.72 5.66
CA THR A 200 4.33 -18.40 6.58
C THR A 200 4.88 -17.78 7.87
N GLU A 201 4.02 -17.14 8.66
CA GLU A 201 4.33 -16.65 10.01
C GLU A 201 4.93 -17.75 10.91
N ALA A 202 4.44 -18.99 10.80
CA ALA A 202 4.95 -20.15 11.54
C ALA A 202 6.30 -20.68 11.01
N GLY A 203 6.91 -20.04 10.01
CA GLY A 203 8.21 -20.41 9.43
C GLY A 203 8.16 -21.59 8.44
N ARG A 204 6.98 -22.06 8.03
CA ARG A 204 6.88 -23.04 6.93
C ARG A 204 7.24 -22.38 5.62
N GLU A 205 7.97 -23.11 4.81
CA GLU A 205 8.47 -22.61 3.53
C GLU A 205 7.89 -23.43 2.36
N ALA A 206 7.41 -22.72 1.35
CA ALA A 206 7.02 -23.29 0.07
C ALA A 206 7.78 -22.60 -1.06
N THR A 207 8.34 -23.38 -1.99
CA THR A 207 9.01 -22.86 -3.19
C THR A 207 8.34 -23.41 -4.44
N GLY A 208 8.48 -22.69 -5.56
CA GLY A 208 7.90 -23.07 -6.85
C GLY A 208 8.32 -22.11 -7.95
N ASP A 209 7.80 -22.32 -9.17
CA ASP A 209 8.11 -21.44 -10.31
C ASP A 209 7.22 -20.19 -10.32
N ALA A 210 6.00 -20.29 -9.76
CA ALA A 210 5.06 -19.16 -9.61
C ALA A 210 4.17 -19.36 -8.38
N ALA A 211 3.67 -18.25 -7.82
CA ALA A 211 2.67 -18.26 -6.76
C ALA A 211 1.67 -17.10 -6.93
N ILE A 212 0.43 -17.37 -6.57
CA ILE A 212 -0.62 -16.37 -6.42
C ILE A 212 -1.13 -16.43 -4.99
N TYR A 213 -1.09 -15.30 -4.30
CA TYR A 213 -1.68 -15.12 -2.97
C TYR A 213 -2.94 -14.27 -3.08
N ASP A 214 -4.01 -14.71 -2.46
CA ASP A 214 -5.28 -13.99 -2.31
C ASP A 214 -5.48 -13.63 -0.83
N ALA A 215 -5.54 -12.35 -0.55
CA ALA A 215 -5.60 -11.85 0.83
C ALA A 215 -6.98 -12.07 1.48
N ALA A 216 -8.07 -12.12 0.70
CA ALA A 216 -9.41 -12.32 1.25
C ALA A 216 -9.60 -13.75 1.78
N SER A 217 -9.04 -14.73 1.10
CA SER A 217 -9.03 -16.14 1.54
C SER A 217 -7.83 -16.49 2.41
N GLU A 218 -6.80 -15.64 2.47
CA GLU A 218 -5.50 -15.88 3.09
C GLU A 218 -4.84 -17.17 2.56
N GLN A 219 -4.94 -17.41 1.25
CA GLN A 219 -4.41 -18.60 0.60
C GLN A 219 -3.39 -18.26 -0.48
N ALA A 220 -2.30 -19.03 -0.52
CA ALA A 220 -1.37 -19.03 -1.63
C ALA A 220 -1.45 -20.34 -2.43
N THR A 221 -1.47 -20.21 -3.75
CA THR A 221 -1.32 -21.30 -4.69
C THR A 221 0.02 -21.21 -5.36
N LEU A 222 0.88 -22.21 -5.17
CA LEU A 222 2.16 -22.33 -5.85
C LEU A 222 2.04 -23.36 -6.98
N THR A 223 2.76 -23.11 -8.07
CA THR A 223 2.81 -23.99 -9.23
C THR A 223 4.23 -24.13 -9.76
N GLY A 224 4.51 -25.30 -10.37
CA GLY A 224 5.80 -25.63 -10.97
C GLY A 224 6.86 -26.00 -9.92
N ASN A 225 7.42 -27.19 -10.01
CA ASN A 225 8.53 -27.67 -9.17
C ASN A 225 8.36 -27.44 -7.66
N VAL A 226 7.13 -27.59 -7.18
CA VAL A 226 6.79 -27.19 -5.81
C VAL A 226 7.47 -28.09 -4.78
N VAL A 227 8.10 -27.43 -3.79
CA VAL A 227 8.62 -28.03 -2.57
C VAL A 227 8.05 -27.30 -1.37
N LEU A 228 7.53 -28.08 -0.42
CA LEU A 228 7.04 -27.58 0.87
C LEU A 228 7.88 -28.16 1.99
N VAL A 229 8.34 -27.31 2.90
CA VAL A 229 9.17 -27.65 4.05
C VAL A 229 8.47 -27.19 5.34
N ASP A 230 8.35 -28.08 6.31
CA ASP A 230 7.84 -27.81 7.65
C ASP A 230 8.72 -28.55 8.67
N GLY A 231 9.62 -27.83 9.30
CA GLY A 231 10.68 -28.40 10.13
C GLY A 231 11.57 -29.36 9.32
N GLU A 232 11.64 -30.64 9.73
CA GLU A 232 12.39 -31.69 9.01
C GLU A 232 11.56 -32.39 7.92
N SER A 233 10.25 -32.14 7.90
CA SER A 233 9.35 -32.71 6.88
C SER A 233 9.47 -31.98 5.56
N ARG A 234 9.47 -32.74 4.45
CA ARG A 234 9.54 -32.20 3.10
C ARG A 234 8.60 -32.93 2.16
N MET A 235 7.82 -32.16 1.41
CA MET A 235 6.91 -32.68 0.39
C MET A 235 7.22 -32.04 -0.98
N ARG A 236 6.99 -32.77 -2.07
CA ARG A 236 7.22 -32.31 -3.45
C ARG A 236 6.03 -32.67 -4.33
N GLY A 237 5.69 -31.76 -5.24
CA GLY A 237 4.62 -31.95 -6.21
C GLY A 237 4.67 -30.88 -7.30
N GLY A 238 3.62 -30.79 -8.08
CA GLY A 238 3.54 -29.81 -9.15
C GLY A 238 2.70 -28.58 -8.79
N ARG A 239 1.89 -28.68 -7.74
CA ARG A 239 1.09 -27.58 -7.19
C ARG A 239 0.98 -27.71 -5.68
N ALA A 240 0.98 -26.58 -4.96
CA ALA A 240 0.62 -26.54 -3.55
C ALA A 240 -0.43 -25.46 -3.30
N GLU A 241 -1.26 -25.72 -2.31
CA GLU A 241 -2.18 -24.76 -1.72
C GLU A 241 -1.75 -24.60 -0.25
N VAL A 242 -1.47 -23.37 0.16
CA VAL A 242 -1.03 -23.01 1.51
C VAL A 242 -2.06 -22.07 2.10
N ASP A 243 -2.68 -22.48 3.19
CA ASP A 243 -3.67 -21.70 3.92
C ASP A 243 -2.97 -21.07 5.14
N PHE A 244 -2.84 -19.74 5.13
CA PHE A 244 -2.16 -18.99 6.18
C PHE A 244 -2.99 -18.88 7.45
N LYS A 245 -4.32 -18.93 7.31
CA LYS A 245 -5.25 -18.81 8.43
C LYS A 245 -5.29 -20.08 9.30
N THR A 246 -5.35 -21.24 8.64
CA THR A 246 -5.43 -22.53 9.34
C THR A 246 -4.07 -23.19 9.52
N GLY A 247 -3.07 -22.75 8.76
CA GLY A 247 -1.75 -23.36 8.66
C GLY A 247 -1.75 -24.68 7.91
N ASN A 248 -2.84 -25.05 7.24
CA ASN A 248 -2.89 -26.25 6.43
C ASN A 248 -2.19 -26.07 5.10
N SER A 249 -1.58 -27.13 4.60
CA SER A 249 -0.96 -27.16 3.28
C SER A 249 -1.32 -28.45 2.56
N ARG A 250 -1.55 -28.33 1.25
CA ARG A 250 -1.89 -29.45 0.40
C ARG A 250 -1.02 -29.44 -0.84
N ILE A 251 -0.40 -30.59 -1.16
CA ILE A 251 0.37 -30.76 -2.37
C ILE A 251 -0.37 -31.69 -3.35
N LEU A 252 -0.34 -31.30 -4.60
CA LEU A 252 -1.02 -31.96 -5.71
C LEU A 252 -0.02 -32.30 -6.81
N ALA A 253 -0.29 -33.39 -7.50
CA ALA A 253 0.40 -33.71 -8.75
C ALA A 253 -0.08 -32.80 -9.89
N THR A 254 0.77 -32.54 -10.88
CA THR A 254 0.37 -31.85 -12.12
C THR A 254 0.06 -32.91 -13.19
N GLY A 255 -1.17 -32.93 -13.69
CA GLY A 255 -1.62 -33.75 -14.81
C GLY A 255 -1.72 -35.24 -14.52
N SER A 256 -2.12 -36.00 -15.56
CA SER A 256 -2.20 -37.48 -15.54
C SER A 256 -0.81 -38.09 -15.63
N GLY A 257 -0.27 -38.53 -14.51
CA GLY A 257 1.06 -39.16 -14.41
C GLY A 257 2.03 -38.45 -13.46
N GLY A 258 1.70 -37.30 -12.98
CA GLY A 258 2.45 -36.60 -11.91
C GLY A 258 2.37 -37.36 -10.59
N ARG A 259 3.44 -37.29 -9.79
CA ARG A 259 3.50 -37.91 -8.45
C ARG A 259 3.78 -36.88 -7.40
N VAL A 260 3.17 -37.05 -6.25
CA VAL A 260 3.52 -36.35 -5.01
C VAL A 260 4.41 -37.30 -4.20
N SER A 261 5.47 -36.77 -3.61
CA SER A 261 6.35 -37.51 -2.72
C SER A 261 6.60 -36.70 -1.45
N GLY A 262 6.85 -37.37 -0.33
CA GLY A 262 7.12 -36.70 0.94
C GLY A 262 7.99 -37.56 1.86
N ILE A 263 8.78 -36.85 2.68
CA ILE A 263 9.43 -37.38 3.87
C ILE A 263 8.76 -36.65 5.02
N LEU A 264 8.12 -37.41 5.91
CA LEU A 264 7.43 -36.87 7.08
C LEU A 264 8.18 -37.33 8.31
N VAL A 265 8.56 -36.36 9.14
CA VAL A 265 9.23 -36.59 10.43
C VAL A 265 8.23 -36.19 11.51
N ALA A 266 7.90 -37.14 12.39
CA ALA A 266 7.06 -36.88 13.54
C ALA A 266 7.94 -36.29 14.66
N ASN A 267 7.54 -35.15 15.21
CA ASN A 267 8.15 -34.55 16.39
C ASN A 267 7.57 -35.15 17.66
#